data_41ac1aead6503fef54a48b6d59b0af95
#
_entry.id   41ac1aead6503fef54a48b6d59b0af95
#
_cell.length_a   1.000
_cell.length_b   1.000
_cell.length_c   1.000
_cell.angle_alpha   90.00
_cell.angle_beta   90.00
_cell.angle_gamma   90.00
#
_symmetry.space_group_name_H-M   'P 1'
#
loop_
_entity.id
_entity.type
_entity.pdbx_description
1 polymer ?
#
loop_
_entity_poly.entity_id
_entity_poly.type
_entity_poly.pdbx_seq_one_letter_code
_entity_poly.pdbx_strand_id
1 'polypeptide(L)'
;MAVLKMCKINICAMKKDRKKILELLQLKGCLEVHEEVKEDKVFEKVNTATQISLYERQAALTDNALEILEAYIPEEKSMLSSLEGKKVISSDDYYEIVNKRNEINGLVNDIIEQKKSMDEKESGKQKCLDEIQALQPWLELDVPMNFQGTKNTGFMVG
;
A
#
# COMPACT_ATOMS: atom_id res chain seq x y z
N MET A 1 38.42 21.99 12.82
CA MET A 1 37.26 21.98 11.92
C MET A 1 37.78 22.18 10.50
N ALA A 2 37.56 21.24 9.60
CA ALA A 2 37.91 21.41 8.19
C ALA A 2 36.81 22.22 7.52
N VAL A 3 37.13 23.41 7.02
CA VAL A 3 36.17 24.24 6.26
C VAL A 3 36.30 23.86 4.80
N LEU A 4 35.27 23.22 4.24
CA LEU A 4 35.21 22.96 2.80
C LEU A 4 34.83 24.23 2.05
N LYS A 5 35.58 24.53 1.00
CA LYS A 5 35.30 25.68 0.11
C LYS A 5 34.09 25.30 -0.76
N MET A 6 32.97 25.97 -0.57
CA MET A 6 31.76 25.76 -1.34
C MET A 6 31.56 26.86 -2.38
N CYS A 7 30.94 26.53 -3.50
CA CYS A 7 30.60 27.49 -4.55
C CYS A 7 29.12 27.37 -4.87
N LYS A 8 28.45 28.52 -5.05
CA LYS A 8 27.05 28.55 -5.53
C LYS A 8 27.09 28.51 -7.06
N ILE A 9 26.35 27.57 -7.64
CA ILE A 9 26.18 27.42 -9.08
C ILE A 9 24.71 27.51 -9.46
N ASN A 10 24.40 28.09 -10.61
CA ASN A 10 23.08 28.13 -11.18
C ASN A 10 23.06 27.29 -12.45
N ILE A 11 22.16 26.34 -12.55
CA ILE A 11 21.99 25.48 -13.71
C ILE A 11 20.71 25.84 -14.42
N CYS A 12 20.80 26.29 -15.65
CA CYS A 12 19.65 26.58 -16.51
C CYS A 12 19.55 25.51 -17.58
N ALA A 13 18.38 24.88 -17.71
CA ALA A 13 18.15 23.78 -18.64
C ALA A 13 16.69 23.73 -19.11
N MET A 14 16.42 22.95 -20.15
CA MET A 14 15.06 22.74 -20.62
C MET A 14 14.28 21.88 -19.60
N LYS A 15 12.97 22.16 -19.46
CA LYS A 15 12.05 21.42 -18.58
C LYS A 15 12.10 19.89 -18.81
N LYS A 16 12.23 19.44 -20.04
CA LYS A 16 12.35 18.02 -20.41
C LYS A 16 13.59 17.32 -19.86
N ASP A 17 14.67 18.07 -19.66
CA ASP A 17 15.97 17.52 -19.21
C ASP A 17 16.12 17.57 -17.69
N ARG A 18 15.17 18.22 -16.98
CA ARG A 18 15.20 18.41 -15.52
C ARG A 18 15.46 17.11 -14.75
N LYS A 19 14.72 16.05 -15.08
CA LYS A 19 14.83 14.76 -14.37
C LYS A 19 16.23 14.18 -14.52
N LYS A 20 16.76 14.11 -15.74
CA LYS A 20 18.10 13.56 -16.02
C LYS A 20 19.20 14.35 -15.32
N ILE A 21 19.07 15.68 -15.29
CA ILE A 21 20.03 16.55 -14.62
C ILE A 21 20.01 16.30 -13.11
N LEU A 22 18.82 16.24 -12.49
CA LEU A 22 18.69 15.97 -11.06
C LEU A 22 19.22 14.58 -10.68
N GLU A 23 18.93 13.55 -11.47
CA GLU A 23 19.48 12.20 -11.29
C GLU A 23 20.99 12.19 -11.37
N LEU A 24 21.58 12.88 -12.35
CA LEU A 24 23.03 13.00 -12.48
C LEU A 24 23.67 13.72 -11.27
N LEU A 25 23.06 14.80 -10.83
CA LEU A 25 23.54 15.57 -9.68
C LEU A 25 23.46 14.75 -8.39
N GLN A 26 22.37 14.00 -8.20
CA GLN A 26 22.19 13.10 -7.08
C GLN A 26 23.22 11.98 -7.07
N LEU A 27 23.50 11.38 -8.24
CA LEU A 27 24.51 10.33 -8.38
C LEU A 27 25.93 10.85 -8.04
N LYS A 28 26.21 12.10 -8.34
CA LYS A 28 27.51 12.73 -8.00
C LYS A 28 27.66 13.03 -6.51
N GLY A 29 26.56 13.23 -5.77
CA GLY A 29 26.57 13.43 -4.31
C GLY A 29 27.36 14.66 -3.82
N CYS A 30 27.67 15.62 -4.71
CA CYS A 30 28.52 16.76 -4.39
C CYS A 30 27.77 18.10 -4.42
N LEU A 31 26.45 18.10 -4.52
CA LEU A 31 25.62 19.28 -4.66
C LEU A 31 24.43 19.23 -3.71
N GLU A 32 24.15 20.36 -3.10
CA GLU A 32 22.91 20.60 -2.38
C GLU A 32 22.01 21.48 -3.24
N VAL A 33 20.76 21.06 -3.43
CA VAL A 33 19.78 21.79 -4.25
C VAL A 33 18.98 22.71 -3.35
N HIS A 34 19.12 24.02 -3.55
CA HIS A 34 18.31 25.03 -2.89
C HIS A 34 17.20 25.54 -3.79
N GLU A 35 16.00 25.72 -3.23
CA GLU A 35 14.94 26.47 -3.89
C GLU A 35 15.16 27.96 -3.67
N GLU A 36 15.53 28.70 -4.69
CA GLU A 36 15.44 30.16 -4.67
C GLU A 36 14.04 30.58 -5.13
N VAL A 37 13.25 31.06 -4.19
CA VAL A 37 11.95 31.69 -4.52
C VAL A 37 12.23 33.12 -5.01
N LYS A 38 12.57 33.24 -6.28
CA LYS A 38 12.49 34.53 -6.96
C LYS A 38 11.16 34.56 -7.71
N GLU A 39 10.33 35.53 -7.39
CA GLU A 39 9.17 35.87 -8.18
C GLU A 39 9.62 36.47 -9.52
N ASP A 40 10.13 35.61 -10.40
CA ASP A 40 10.53 36.02 -11.73
C ASP A 40 9.46 35.51 -12.71
N LYS A 41 8.97 36.41 -13.57
CA LYS A 41 7.91 36.10 -14.56
C LYS A 41 8.32 35.04 -15.59
N VAL A 42 9.62 34.70 -15.65
CA VAL A 42 10.18 33.78 -16.64
C VAL A 42 10.35 32.36 -16.10
N PHE A 43 10.53 32.21 -14.77
CA PHE A 43 10.76 30.92 -14.14
C PHE A 43 9.60 30.56 -13.21
N GLU A 44 8.83 29.56 -13.58
CA GLU A 44 7.76 29.01 -12.75
C GLU A 44 8.23 27.81 -11.96
N LYS A 45 7.82 27.75 -10.69
CA LYS A 45 8.01 26.56 -9.85
C LYS A 45 7.18 25.39 -10.41
N VAL A 46 7.81 24.26 -10.68
CA VAL A 46 7.08 23.05 -11.07
C VAL A 46 6.39 22.45 -9.86
N ASN A 47 5.07 22.39 -9.89
CA ASN A 47 4.29 21.73 -8.85
C ASN A 47 4.47 20.20 -8.98
N THR A 48 5.08 19.58 -7.97
CA THR A 48 5.30 18.14 -7.88
C THR A 48 4.39 17.46 -6.85
N ALA A 49 3.47 18.20 -6.22
CA ALA A 49 2.61 17.68 -5.16
C ALA A 49 1.83 16.44 -5.58
N THR A 50 1.24 16.46 -6.78
CA THR A 50 0.49 15.31 -7.31
C THR A 50 1.38 14.06 -7.47
N GLN A 51 2.64 14.25 -7.89
CA GLN A 51 3.58 13.13 -8.05
C GLN A 51 4.00 12.58 -6.68
N ILE A 52 4.25 13.47 -5.72
CA ILE A 52 4.59 13.09 -4.35
C ILE A 52 3.46 12.27 -3.76
N SER A 53 2.22 12.78 -3.79
CA SER A 53 1.04 12.05 -3.28
C SER A 53 0.83 10.69 -3.96
N LEU A 54 1.14 10.57 -5.25
CA LEU A 54 1.08 9.28 -5.95
C LEU A 54 2.10 8.28 -5.38
N TYR A 55 3.33 8.73 -5.14
CA TYR A 55 4.37 7.88 -4.58
C TYR A 55 4.09 7.50 -3.13
N GLU A 56 3.61 8.44 -2.32
CA GLU A 56 3.20 8.20 -0.93
C GLU A 56 2.08 7.16 -0.87
N ARG A 57 1.07 7.28 -1.74
CA ARG A 57 0.00 6.28 -1.84
C ARG A 57 0.54 4.90 -2.22
N GLN A 58 1.45 4.83 -3.18
CA GLN A 58 2.05 3.54 -3.58
C GLN A 58 2.88 2.93 -2.46
N ALA A 59 3.64 3.73 -1.73
CA ALA A 59 4.39 3.27 -0.56
C ALA A 59 3.43 2.69 0.50
N ALA A 60 2.35 3.41 0.84
CA ALA A 60 1.37 2.93 1.80
C ALA A 60 0.67 1.62 1.38
N LEU A 61 0.39 1.45 0.07
CA LEU A 61 -0.15 0.18 -0.43
C LEU A 61 0.86 -0.96 -0.32
N THR A 62 2.14 -0.68 -0.57
CA THR A 62 3.21 -1.67 -0.43
C THR A 62 3.40 -2.07 1.03
N ASP A 63 3.39 -1.11 1.95
CA ASP A 63 3.47 -1.37 3.39
C ASP A 63 2.30 -2.26 3.85
N ASN A 64 1.07 -1.97 3.42
CA ASN A 64 -0.10 -2.79 3.71
C ASN A 64 0.05 -4.22 3.16
N ALA A 65 0.55 -4.40 1.94
CA ALA A 65 0.80 -5.72 1.38
C ALA A 65 1.87 -6.50 2.17
N LEU A 66 2.91 -5.80 2.65
CA LEU A 66 3.93 -6.40 3.51
C LEU A 66 3.37 -6.82 4.86
N GLU A 67 2.52 -6.02 5.50
CA GLU A 67 1.83 -6.38 6.74
C GLU A 67 0.95 -7.64 6.54
N ILE A 68 0.24 -7.74 5.41
CA ILE A 68 -0.53 -8.95 5.09
C ILE A 68 0.38 -10.17 5.00
N LEU A 69 1.50 -10.06 4.29
CA LEU A 69 2.46 -11.17 4.14
C LEU A 69 3.16 -11.53 5.45
N GLU A 70 3.46 -10.57 6.30
CA GLU A 70 4.11 -10.79 7.60
C GLU A 70 3.26 -11.67 8.52
N ALA A 71 1.92 -11.62 8.39
CA ALA A 71 1.00 -12.48 9.12
C ALA A 71 1.13 -13.97 8.72
N TYR A 72 1.58 -14.26 7.48
CA TYR A 72 1.73 -15.63 6.97
C TYR A 72 3.17 -16.13 7.03
N ILE A 73 4.14 -15.23 6.91
CA ILE A 73 5.58 -15.55 6.94
C ILE A 73 6.23 -14.56 7.92
N PRO A 74 6.11 -14.82 9.24
CA PRO A 74 6.72 -13.95 10.22
C PRO A 74 8.23 -13.95 10.05
N GLU A 75 8.80 -12.77 9.79
CA GLU A 75 10.25 -12.60 9.80
C GLU A 75 10.77 -12.72 11.25
N GLU A 76 11.84 -13.46 11.44
CA GLU A 76 12.57 -13.45 12.71
C GLU A 76 13.28 -12.09 12.85
N LYS A 77 12.56 -11.10 13.37
CA LYS A 77 13.15 -9.78 13.65
C LYS A 77 14.15 -9.94 14.80
N SER A 78 15.44 -9.75 14.49
CA SER A 78 16.46 -9.60 15.52
C SER A 78 16.05 -8.45 16.44
N MET A 79 16.23 -8.62 17.78
CA MET A 79 16.00 -7.54 18.76
C MET A 79 16.80 -6.26 18.45
N LEU A 80 17.86 -6.38 17.64
CA LEU A 80 18.75 -5.29 17.24
C LEU A 80 18.34 -4.64 15.90
N SER A 81 17.37 -5.19 15.18
CA SER A 81 16.95 -4.67 13.86
C SER A 81 16.47 -3.21 13.90
N SER A 82 15.90 -2.79 15.04
CA SER A 82 15.48 -1.40 15.26
C SER A 82 16.66 -0.42 15.42
N LEU A 83 17.87 -0.92 15.70
CA LEU A 83 19.10 -0.13 15.88
C LEU A 83 19.96 -0.09 14.60
N GLU A 84 19.69 -0.97 13.63
CA GLU A 84 20.49 -1.11 12.41
C GLU A 84 20.30 0.03 11.41
N GLY A 85 19.44 0.99 11.67
CA GLY A 85 19.22 2.11 10.75
C GLY A 85 18.65 1.69 9.40
N LYS A 86 18.65 2.61 8.43
CA LYS A 86 18.16 2.31 7.08
C LYS A 86 19.15 1.44 6.32
N LYS A 87 18.66 0.34 5.71
CA LYS A 87 19.47 -0.54 4.87
C LYS A 87 20.05 0.24 3.68
N VAL A 88 21.36 0.12 3.50
CA VAL A 88 22.04 0.70 2.33
C VAL A 88 21.82 -0.24 1.15
N ILE A 89 21.27 0.29 0.06
CA ILE A 89 21.08 -0.43 -1.21
C ILE A 89 22.08 0.09 -2.25
N SER A 90 22.51 -0.79 -3.16
CA SER A 90 23.37 -0.38 -4.27
C SER A 90 22.58 0.43 -5.30
N SER A 91 23.29 1.23 -6.13
CA SER A 91 22.64 1.95 -7.23
C SER A 91 22.00 1.00 -8.25
N ASP A 92 22.61 -0.16 -8.49
CA ASP A 92 22.13 -1.15 -9.44
C ASP A 92 20.81 -1.77 -8.94
N ASP A 93 20.74 -2.16 -7.66
CA ASP A 93 19.52 -2.67 -7.03
C ASP A 93 18.39 -1.63 -7.09
N TYR A 94 18.73 -0.35 -6.84
CA TYR A 94 17.77 0.74 -6.94
C TYR A 94 17.15 0.84 -8.34
N TYR A 95 18.00 0.83 -9.39
CA TYR A 95 17.50 0.92 -10.76
C TYR A 95 16.73 -0.35 -11.18
N GLU A 96 17.12 -1.52 -10.70
CA GLU A 96 16.37 -2.75 -10.93
C GLU A 96 14.95 -2.66 -10.35
N ILE A 97 14.80 -2.20 -9.10
CA ILE A 97 13.50 -2.02 -8.45
C ILE A 97 12.65 -0.97 -9.21
N VAL A 98 13.27 0.15 -9.60
CA VAL A 98 12.58 1.20 -10.37
C VAL A 98 12.06 0.67 -11.70
N ASN A 99 12.84 -0.16 -12.40
CA ASN A 99 12.43 -0.76 -13.67
C ASN A 99 11.31 -1.78 -13.51
N LYS A 100 11.29 -2.54 -12.41
CA LYS A 100 10.24 -3.53 -12.06
C LYS A 100 9.03 -2.92 -11.35
N ARG A 101 8.99 -1.61 -11.18
CA ARG A 101 7.94 -0.93 -10.40
C ARG A 101 6.51 -1.32 -10.78
N ASN A 102 6.21 -1.43 -12.07
CA ASN A 102 4.86 -1.77 -12.53
C ASN A 102 4.49 -3.22 -12.17
N GLU A 103 5.44 -4.13 -12.25
CA GLU A 103 5.29 -5.52 -11.83
C GLU A 103 5.05 -5.61 -10.32
N ILE A 104 5.87 -4.91 -9.53
CA ILE A 104 5.72 -4.84 -8.07
C ILE A 104 4.35 -4.28 -7.69
N ASN A 105 3.91 -3.19 -8.32
CA ASN A 105 2.59 -2.62 -8.06
C ASN A 105 1.45 -3.58 -8.42
N GLY A 106 1.61 -4.39 -9.47
CA GLY A 106 0.68 -5.47 -9.82
C GLY A 106 0.56 -6.48 -8.68
N LEU A 107 1.70 -7.03 -8.24
CA LEU A 107 1.75 -7.98 -7.12
C LEU A 107 1.14 -7.42 -5.83
N VAL A 108 1.42 -6.16 -5.50
CA VAL A 108 0.85 -5.47 -4.33
C VAL A 108 -0.67 -5.46 -4.39
N ASN A 109 -1.24 -5.08 -5.54
CA ASN A 109 -2.70 -5.06 -5.71
C ASN A 109 -3.30 -6.47 -5.63
N ASP A 110 -2.65 -7.46 -6.23
CA ASP A 110 -3.10 -8.86 -6.20
C ASP A 110 -3.15 -9.39 -4.76
N ILE A 111 -2.13 -9.11 -3.94
CA ILE A 111 -2.08 -9.51 -2.53
C ILE A 111 -3.24 -8.89 -1.74
N ILE A 112 -3.48 -7.60 -1.91
CA ILE A 112 -4.56 -6.88 -1.22
C ILE A 112 -5.93 -7.41 -1.64
N GLU A 113 -6.13 -7.67 -2.94
CA GLU A 113 -7.38 -8.23 -3.47
C GLU A 113 -7.63 -9.65 -2.98
N GLN A 114 -6.60 -10.49 -2.96
CA GLN A 114 -6.66 -11.84 -2.40
C GLN A 114 -7.06 -11.82 -0.92
N LYS A 115 -6.43 -10.97 -0.13
CA LYS A 115 -6.77 -10.82 1.29
C LYS A 115 -8.22 -10.41 1.47
N LYS A 116 -8.70 -9.42 0.72
CA LYS A 116 -10.09 -8.98 0.74
C LYS A 116 -11.04 -10.13 0.39
N SER A 117 -10.74 -10.90 -0.65
CA SER A 117 -11.55 -12.06 -1.05
C SER A 117 -11.59 -13.14 0.04
N MET A 118 -10.48 -13.37 0.73
CA MET A 118 -10.43 -14.30 1.86
C MET A 118 -11.33 -13.82 3.02
N ASP A 119 -11.25 -12.56 3.38
CA ASP A 119 -12.05 -11.99 4.47
C ASP A 119 -13.56 -12.00 4.16
N GLU A 120 -13.93 -11.73 2.90
CA GLU A 120 -15.32 -11.85 2.43
C GLU A 120 -15.85 -13.29 2.53
N LYS A 121 -15.03 -14.27 2.14
CA LYS A 121 -15.38 -15.70 2.24
C LYS A 121 -15.50 -16.17 3.69
N GLU A 122 -14.58 -15.74 4.55
CA GLU A 122 -14.64 -16.09 5.98
C GLU A 122 -15.89 -15.47 6.64
N SER A 123 -16.22 -14.22 6.31
CA SER A 123 -17.46 -13.58 6.75
C SER A 123 -18.71 -14.32 6.23
N GLY A 124 -18.70 -14.75 4.97
CA GLY A 124 -19.78 -15.57 4.39
C GLY A 124 -19.93 -16.90 5.09
N LYS A 125 -18.84 -17.59 5.36
CA LYS A 125 -18.82 -18.85 6.12
C LYS A 125 -19.42 -18.66 7.52
N GLN A 126 -19.03 -17.60 8.23
CA GLN A 126 -19.57 -17.32 9.56
C GLN A 126 -21.09 -17.10 9.53
N LYS A 127 -21.59 -16.33 8.55
CA LYS A 127 -23.05 -16.15 8.37
C LYS A 127 -23.78 -17.46 8.15
N CYS A 128 -23.25 -18.36 7.31
CA CYS A 128 -23.85 -19.68 7.11
C CYS A 128 -23.84 -20.51 8.39
N LEU A 129 -22.77 -20.44 9.20
CA LEU A 129 -22.71 -21.13 10.48
C LEU A 129 -23.76 -20.59 11.47
N ASP A 130 -23.92 -19.27 11.54
CA ASP A 130 -24.93 -18.64 12.38
C ASP A 130 -26.34 -19.03 11.95
N GLU A 131 -26.62 -19.09 10.63
CA GLU A 131 -27.90 -19.57 10.08
C GLU A 131 -28.16 -21.05 10.43
N ILE A 132 -27.15 -21.91 10.30
CA ILE A 132 -27.25 -23.33 10.70
C ILE A 132 -27.55 -23.43 12.20
N GLN A 133 -26.86 -22.66 13.02
CA GLN A 133 -27.11 -22.66 14.47
C GLN A 133 -28.51 -22.17 14.80
N ALA A 134 -29.02 -21.15 14.12
CA ALA A 134 -30.39 -20.64 14.30
C ALA A 134 -31.45 -21.66 13.90
N LEU A 135 -31.15 -22.50 12.90
CA LEU A 135 -32.08 -23.55 12.44
C LEU A 135 -32.02 -24.84 13.27
N GLN A 136 -30.94 -25.05 14.03
CA GLN A 136 -30.71 -26.29 14.79
C GLN A 136 -31.86 -26.64 15.75
N PRO A 137 -32.51 -25.73 16.52
CA PRO A 137 -33.66 -26.05 17.38
C PRO A 137 -34.89 -26.56 16.61
N TRP A 138 -34.97 -26.25 15.31
CA TRP A 138 -36.12 -26.61 14.46
C TRP A 138 -35.97 -27.96 13.75
N LEU A 139 -34.78 -28.62 13.87
CA LEU A 139 -34.55 -29.92 13.23
C LEU A 139 -35.46 -31.04 13.75
N GLU A 140 -35.87 -30.91 15.00
CA GLU A 140 -36.75 -31.92 15.66
C GLU A 140 -38.23 -31.61 15.49
N LEU A 141 -38.59 -30.63 14.64
CA LEU A 141 -39.97 -30.27 14.40
C LEU A 141 -40.67 -31.32 13.51
N ASP A 142 -41.71 -31.97 14.03
CA ASP A 142 -42.48 -33.00 13.32
C ASP A 142 -43.33 -32.43 12.17
N VAL A 143 -43.34 -31.12 12.00
CA VAL A 143 -44.19 -30.42 11.02
C VAL A 143 -43.31 -29.63 10.05
N PRO A 144 -43.61 -29.66 8.72
CA PRO A 144 -42.85 -28.85 7.76
C PRO A 144 -42.91 -27.36 8.10
N MET A 145 -41.78 -26.67 7.98
CA MET A 145 -41.66 -25.24 8.28
C MET A 145 -42.64 -24.34 7.49
N ASN A 146 -43.11 -24.80 6.33
CA ASN A 146 -44.12 -24.12 5.51
C ASN A 146 -45.55 -24.47 5.86
N PHE A 147 -45.80 -25.23 6.94
CA PHE A 147 -47.15 -25.59 7.37
C PHE A 147 -47.86 -24.36 7.95
N GLN A 148 -48.95 -23.95 7.35
CA GLN A 148 -49.71 -22.75 7.73
C GLN A 148 -50.89 -23.06 8.70
N GLY A 149 -51.10 -24.31 9.01
CA GLY A 149 -52.21 -24.76 9.86
C GLY A 149 -53.22 -25.62 9.11
N THR A 150 -54.35 -25.83 9.74
CA THR A 150 -55.49 -26.58 9.19
C THR A 150 -56.60 -25.61 8.78
N LYS A 151 -57.72 -26.15 8.21
CA LYS A 151 -58.88 -25.33 7.81
C LYS A 151 -59.45 -24.44 8.93
N ASN A 152 -59.22 -24.79 10.18
CA ASN A 152 -59.83 -24.12 11.35
C ASN A 152 -58.78 -23.62 12.36
N THR A 153 -57.49 -23.86 12.13
CA THR A 153 -56.41 -23.49 13.06
C THR A 153 -55.23 -22.90 12.29
N GLY A 154 -54.71 -21.75 12.74
CA GLY A 154 -53.43 -21.22 12.29
C GLY A 154 -52.29 -21.85 13.07
N PHE A 155 -51.16 -22.07 12.41
CA PHE A 155 -49.92 -22.56 13.01
C PHE A 155 -48.84 -21.46 12.90
N MET A 156 -48.20 -21.14 14.00
CA MET A 156 -47.11 -20.18 14.07
C MET A 156 -45.99 -20.77 14.90
N VAL A 157 -44.80 -20.69 14.40
CA VAL A 157 -43.57 -21.11 15.07
C VAL A 157 -42.81 -19.86 15.47
N GLY A 158 -42.44 -19.71 16.72
CA GLY A 158 -41.72 -18.56 17.24
C GLY A 158 -40.84 -18.93 18.44
#